data_9c6d915f881a67e22043ca8f5d5a9281
#
_entry.id   9c6d915f881a67e22043ca8f5d5a9281
#
_cell.length_a   1.000
_cell.length_b   1.000
_cell.length_c   1.000
_cell.angle_alpha   90.00
_cell.angle_beta   90.00
_cell.angle_gamma   90.00
#
_symmetry.space_group_name_H-M   'P 1'
#
loop_
_entity.id
_entity.type
_entity.pdbx_description
1 polymer ?
#
loop_
_entity_poly.entity_id
_entity_poly.type
_entity_poly.pdbx_seq_one_letter_code
_entity_poly.pdbx_strand_id
1 'polypeptide(L)'
;MSSGMHYAPVMASQGPVCEQGECPIAAAFFDHGHIYGMVANLVAAGASLSLVYEPDDDKAAVMLKKFPEARRVQSFEDILSDQDIKLVAAAAIPNLRAGIGVAVMGAGKDYFTDKCPFTSLEQLEHIRSLTDSSGRRYAVCYSERLQNEATEHALQLVNAGVVGEVVQVLGLGPHRLSASQR
;
A
#
# COMPACT_ATOMS: atom_id res chain seq x y z
N MET A 1 -7.13 -28.40 -26.14
CA MET A 1 -8.40 -27.67 -25.86
C MET A 1 -8.00 -26.41 -25.11
N SER A 2 -8.00 -25.25 -25.77
CA SER A 2 -7.75 -23.98 -25.10
C SER A 2 -8.93 -23.71 -24.18
N SER A 3 -8.68 -23.58 -22.90
CA SER A 3 -9.71 -23.12 -21.95
C SER A 3 -10.13 -21.71 -22.38
N GLY A 4 -11.41 -21.54 -22.71
CA GLY A 4 -11.96 -20.30 -23.23
C GLY A 4 -12.04 -19.13 -22.23
N MET A 5 -11.01 -18.95 -21.42
CA MET A 5 -10.93 -17.88 -20.39
C MET A 5 -9.75 -16.94 -20.62
N HIS A 6 -9.55 -16.47 -21.83
CA HIS A 6 -8.62 -15.39 -22.14
C HIS A 6 -9.35 -14.05 -22.25
N TYR A 7 -10.22 -13.75 -21.29
CA TYR A 7 -10.91 -12.44 -21.25
C TYR A 7 -10.15 -11.38 -20.41
N ALA A 8 -9.17 -11.81 -19.62
CA ALA A 8 -8.37 -10.84 -18.88
C ALA A 8 -7.45 -10.11 -19.87
N PRO A 9 -7.47 -8.77 -19.90
CA PRO A 9 -6.47 -8.04 -20.64
C PRO A 9 -5.10 -8.44 -20.11
N VAL A 10 -4.19 -8.80 -21.00
CA VAL A 10 -2.79 -8.94 -20.62
C VAL A 10 -2.35 -7.54 -20.20
N MET A 11 -2.30 -7.29 -18.90
CA MET A 11 -1.67 -6.09 -18.35
C MET A 11 -0.23 -6.13 -18.84
N ALA A 12 0.11 -5.25 -19.76
CA ALA A 12 1.51 -5.05 -20.12
C ALA A 12 2.23 -4.74 -18.80
N SER A 13 3.15 -5.59 -18.38
CA SER A 13 4.05 -5.31 -17.28
C SER A 13 4.74 -3.99 -17.62
N GLN A 14 4.28 -2.91 -17.03
CA GLN A 14 5.01 -1.66 -17.05
C GLN A 14 6.28 -1.95 -16.23
N GLY A 15 7.44 -1.72 -16.82
CA GLY A 15 8.70 -1.85 -16.12
C GLY A 15 8.76 -0.91 -14.91
N PRO A 16 9.89 -0.89 -14.18
CA PRO A 16 10.10 0.03 -13.08
C PRO A 16 9.78 1.47 -13.49
N VAL A 17 9.13 2.21 -12.59
CA VAL A 17 8.75 3.62 -12.81
C VAL A 17 9.79 4.60 -12.26
N CYS A 18 10.84 4.09 -11.61
CA CYS A 18 11.99 4.85 -11.12
C CYS A 18 13.28 4.03 -11.27
N GLU A 19 14.42 4.71 -11.30
CA GLU A 19 15.73 4.09 -11.33
C GLU A 19 16.06 3.40 -10.01
N GLN A 20 16.90 2.36 -10.07
CA GLN A 20 17.33 1.64 -8.88
C GLN A 20 18.05 2.58 -7.89
N GLY A 21 17.57 2.62 -6.63
CA GLY A 21 18.10 3.50 -5.59
C GLY A 21 17.53 4.92 -5.57
N GLU A 22 16.73 5.31 -6.56
CA GLU A 22 16.08 6.63 -6.61
C GLU A 22 14.99 6.77 -5.55
N CYS A 23 14.31 5.67 -5.21
CA CYS A 23 13.21 5.66 -4.24
C CYS A 23 13.48 4.68 -3.09
N PRO A 24 14.33 5.02 -2.12
CA PRO A 24 14.47 4.24 -0.89
C PRO A 24 13.20 4.35 -0.05
N ILE A 25 12.69 3.19 0.36
CA ILE A 25 11.49 3.09 1.17
C ILE A 25 11.73 2.37 2.50
N ALA A 26 10.85 2.60 3.46
CA ALA A 26 10.79 1.83 4.70
C ALA A 26 9.45 1.10 4.83
N ALA A 27 9.47 0.00 5.58
CA ALA A 27 8.28 -0.74 5.97
C ALA A 27 8.13 -0.75 7.49
N ALA A 28 6.91 -0.49 7.99
CA ALA A 28 6.65 -0.42 9.43
C ALA A 28 5.27 -0.98 9.80
N PHE A 29 5.12 -1.48 11.03
CA PHE A 29 3.86 -1.94 11.62
C PHE A 29 3.16 -3.02 10.79
N PHE A 30 3.52 -4.26 11.00
CA PHE A 30 3.07 -5.44 10.23
C PHE A 30 1.85 -6.13 10.87
N ASP A 31 0.89 -5.35 11.40
CA ASP A 31 -0.32 -5.91 12.03
C ASP A 31 -1.20 -6.63 11.02
N HIS A 32 -1.14 -6.25 9.74
CA HIS A 32 -1.85 -6.92 8.66
C HIS A 32 -0.90 -7.45 7.58
N GLY A 33 -1.15 -8.69 7.13
CA GLY A 33 -0.30 -9.38 6.14
C GLY A 33 -0.21 -8.72 4.77
N HIS A 34 -1.05 -7.74 4.45
CA HIS A 34 -0.95 -6.97 3.21
C HIS A 34 0.38 -6.24 3.05
N ILE A 35 1.09 -5.93 4.15
CA ILE A 35 2.38 -5.24 4.09
C ILE A 35 3.38 -5.96 3.18
N TYR A 36 3.40 -7.29 3.19
CA TYR A 36 4.32 -8.07 2.36
C TYR A 36 4.06 -7.89 0.86
N GLY A 37 2.78 -7.84 0.47
CA GLY A 37 2.37 -7.55 -0.91
C GLY A 37 2.59 -6.08 -1.29
N MET A 38 2.27 -5.15 -0.40
CA MET A 38 2.48 -3.72 -0.60
C MET A 38 3.95 -3.41 -0.91
N VAL A 39 4.85 -3.91 -0.07
CA VAL A 39 6.30 -3.72 -0.25
C VAL A 39 6.80 -4.42 -1.53
N ALA A 40 6.34 -5.65 -1.78
CA ALA A 40 6.74 -6.36 -2.99
C ALA A 40 6.36 -5.61 -4.28
N ASN A 41 5.18 -5.00 -4.31
CA ASN A 41 4.72 -4.23 -5.46
C ASN A 41 5.50 -2.91 -5.62
N LEU A 42 5.82 -2.22 -4.52
CA LEU A 42 6.67 -1.03 -4.56
C LEU A 42 8.07 -1.36 -5.09
N VAL A 43 8.66 -2.46 -4.64
CA VAL A 43 9.97 -2.92 -5.13
C VAL A 43 9.91 -3.34 -6.60
N ALA A 44 8.84 -4.04 -7.02
CA ALA A 44 8.64 -4.36 -8.44
C ALA A 44 8.47 -3.10 -9.31
N ALA A 45 7.96 -2.01 -8.74
CA ALA A 45 7.85 -0.71 -9.41
C ALA A 45 9.17 0.09 -9.42
N GLY A 46 10.26 -0.42 -8.81
CA GLY A 46 11.58 0.18 -8.82
C GLY A 46 12.07 0.74 -7.48
N ALA A 47 11.22 0.74 -6.43
CA ALA A 47 11.65 1.19 -5.11
C ALA A 47 12.66 0.21 -4.48
N SER A 48 13.46 0.70 -3.53
CA SER A 48 14.41 -0.10 -2.77
C SER A 48 14.02 -0.13 -1.29
N LEU A 49 13.67 -1.32 -0.77
CA LEU A 49 13.41 -1.45 0.67
C LEU A 49 14.72 -1.33 1.45
N SER A 50 14.88 -0.25 2.20
CA SER A 50 16.10 0.05 2.96
C SER A 50 15.95 -0.25 4.45
N LEU A 51 14.81 0.12 5.04
CA LEU A 51 14.59 -0.01 6.48
C LEU A 51 13.30 -0.77 6.80
N VAL A 52 13.35 -1.54 7.88
CA VAL A 52 12.20 -2.29 8.41
C VAL A 52 12.08 -2.02 9.90
N TYR A 53 10.92 -1.55 10.35
CA TYR A 53 10.53 -1.46 11.74
C TYR A 53 9.36 -2.38 12.04
N GLU A 54 9.59 -3.44 12.76
CA GLU A 54 8.57 -4.36 13.26
C GLU A 54 9.06 -4.97 14.57
N PRO A 55 8.33 -4.76 15.69
CA PRO A 55 8.71 -5.33 16.99
C PRO A 55 8.66 -6.85 17.03
N ASP A 56 7.76 -7.47 16.28
CA ASP A 56 7.62 -8.93 16.20
C ASP A 56 8.74 -9.53 15.34
N ASP A 57 9.58 -10.37 15.95
CA ASP A 57 10.75 -10.95 15.30
C ASP A 57 10.37 -11.86 14.12
N ASP A 58 9.31 -12.64 14.26
CA ASP A 58 8.87 -13.58 13.22
C ASP A 58 8.36 -12.81 11.98
N LYS A 59 7.58 -11.76 12.19
CA LYS A 59 7.08 -10.90 11.10
C LYS A 59 8.22 -10.18 10.40
N ALA A 60 9.15 -9.62 11.17
CA ALA A 60 10.33 -8.96 10.63
C ALA A 60 11.19 -9.93 9.81
N ALA A 61 11.42 -11.14 10.31
CA ALA A 61 12.22 -12.17 9.64
C ALA A 61 11.64 -12.56 8.27
N VAL A 62 10.33 -12.64 8.12
CA VAL A 62 9.67 -12.92 6.82
C VAL A 62 10.02 -11.84 5.79
N MET A 63 9.97 -10.56 6.19
CA MET A 63 10.29 -9.45 5.30
C MET A 63 11.77 -9.44 4.92
N LEU A 64 12.66 -9.56 5.91
CA LEU A 64 14.11 -9.55 5.71
C LEU A 64 14.61 -10.76 4.91
N LYS A 65 13.96 -11.91 5.03
CA LYS A 65 14.27 -13.09 4.19
C LYS A 65 13.99 -12.80 2.71
N LYS A 66 12.93 -12.05 2.41
CA LYS A 66 12.56 -11.68 1.04
C LYS A 66 13.40 -10.53 0.50
N PHE A 67 13.80 -9.62 1.36
CA PHE A 67 14.59 -8.43 1.01
C PHE A 67 15.84 -8.35 1.91
N PRO A 68 16.87 -9.17 1.63
CA PRO A 68 18.05 -9.32 2.51
C PRO A 68 18.91 -8.06 2.59
N GLU A 69 18.78 -7.14 1.65
CA GLU A 69 19.48 -5.85 1.68
C GLU A 69 18.88 -4.84 2.67
N ALA A 70 17.63 -5.09 3.12
CA ALA A 70 16.97 -4.21 4.07
C ALA A 70 17.53 -4.40 5.47
N ARG A 71 17.66 -3.30 6.21
CA ARG A 71 18.13 -3.30 7.61
C ARG A 71 16.96 -3.12 8.57
N ARG A 72 16.86 -3.98 9.59
CA ARG A 72 15.92 -3.77 10.69
C ARG A 72 16.42 -2.66 11.61
N VAL A 73 15.52 -1.76 11.99
CA VAL A 73 15.78 -0.70 12.97
C VAL A 73 15.06 -0.98 14.29
N GLN A 74 15.52 -0.35 15.37
CA GLN A 74 15.04 -0.60 16.72
C GLN A 74 13.80 0.23 17.09
N SER A 75 13.62 1.38 16.44
CA SER A 75 12.50 2.27 16.68
C SER A 75 11.91 2.81 15.39
N PHE A 76 10.66 3.24 15.46
CA PHE A 76 10.02 3.93 14.34
C PHE A 76 10.65 5.29 14.07
N GLU A 77 11.19 5.92 15.12
CA GLU A 77 11.91 7.18 15.03
C GLU A 77 13.16 7.09 14.15
N ASP A 78 13.83 5.92 14.12
CA ASP A 78 14.97 5.68 13.23
C ASP A 78 14.57 5.81 11.75
N ILE A 79 13.33 5.44 11.40
CA ILE A 79 12.79 5.64 10.05
C ILE A 79 12.43 7.10 9.82
N LEU A 80 11.80 7.75 10.78
CA LEU A 80 11.36 9.14 10.64
C LEU A 80 12.54 10.11 10.47
N SER A 81 13.62 9.87 11.19
CA SER A 81 14.83 10.72 11.17
C SER A 81 15.76 10.47 9.98
N ASP A 82 15.66 9.32 9.30
CA ASP A 82 16.49 8.98 8.15
C ASP A 82 16.11 9.84 6.93
N GLN A 83 17.01 10.70 6.47
CA GLN A 83 16.75 11.66 5.39
C GLN A 83 16.68 11.03 3.98
N ASP A 84 17.20 9.82 3.82
CA ASP A 84 17.21 9.14 2.53
C ASP A 84 15.86 8.48 2.24
N ILE A 85 15.11 8.08 3.26
CA ILE A 85 13.79 7.44 3.09
C ILE A 85 12.78 8.44 2.50
N LYS A 86 12.20 8.06 1.36
CA LYS A 86 11.21 8.89 0.63
C LYS A 86 9.77 8.53 0.97
N LEU A 87 9.52 7.23 1.23
CA LEU A 87 8.17 6.72 1.49
C LEU A 87 8.21 5.67 2.60
N VAL A 88 7.20 5.68 3.45
CA VAL A 88 6.97 4.63 4.45
C VAL A 88 5.69 3.87 4.11
N ALA A 89 5.81 2.54 3.95
CA ALA A 89 4.68 1.64 3.82
C ALA A 89 4.34 1.04 5.19
N ALA A 90 3.06 1.04 5.58
CA ALA A 90 2.62 0.46 6.84
C ALA A 90 1.24 -0.20 6.75
N ALA A 91 1.06 -1.28 7.49
CA ALA A 91 -0.21 -1.98 7.61
C ALA A 91 -0.60 -2.19 9.08
N ALA A 92 -0.56 -1.12 9.85
CA ALA A 92 -0.99 -1.05 11.24
C ALA A 92 -2.50 -1.37 11.40
N ILE A 93 -2.94 -1.57 12.62
CA ILE A 93 -4.39 -1.64 12.91
C ILE A 93 -5.08 -0.33 12.52
N PRO A 94 -6.35 -0.36 12.06
CA PRO A 94 -6.98 0.79 11.38
C PRO A 94 -6.97 2.11 12.16
N ASN A 95 -7.19 2.07 13.47
CA ASN A 95 -7.25 3.28 14.30
C ASN A 95 -5.90 3.99 14.48
N LEU A 96 -4.78 3.32 14.21
CA LEU A 96 -3.42 3.90 14.31
C LEU A 96 -2.93 4.49 12.99
N ARG A 97 -3.51 4.09 11.86
CA ARG A 97 -2.99 4.42 10.52
C ARG A 97 -2.89 5.92 10.25
N ALA A 98 -3.91 6.68 10.63
CA ALA A 98 -3.90 8.13 10.48
C ALA A 98 -2.77 8.79 11.30
N GLY A 99 -2.61 8.40 12.56
CA GLY A 99 -1.54 8.93 13.43
C GLY A 99 -0.13 8.62 12.91
N ILE A 100 0.08 7.41 12.40
CA ILE A 100 1.34 7.03 11.76
C ILE A 100 1.57 7.89 10.51
N GLY A 101 0.54 8.10 9.69
CA GLY A 101 0.62 8.95 8.51
C GLY A 101 0.97 10.41 8.85
N VAL A 102 0.40 10.95 9.92
CA VAL A 102 0.76 12.30 10.43
C VAL A 102 2.24 12.36 10.79
N ALA A 103 2.77 11.37 11.51
CA ALA A 103 4.18 11.33 11.89
C ALA A 103 5.10 11.23 10.67
N VAL A 104 4.76 10.34 9.72
CA VAL A 104 5.54 10.15 8.48
C VAL A 104 5.56 11.42 7.63
N MET A 105 4.40 12.02 7.38
CA MET A 105 4.30 13.23 6.55
C MET A 105 4.93 14.44 7.26
N GLY A 106 4.80 14.52 8.60
CA GLY A 106 5.49 15.51 9.41
C GLY A 106 7.01 15.41 9.36
N ALA A 107 7.54 14.20 9.14
CA ALA A 107 8.96 13.94 8.89
C ALA A 107 9.38 14.17 7.41
N GLY A 108 8.50 14.73 6.57
CA GLY A 108 8.79 15.07 5.18
C GLY A 108 8.78 13.89 4.21
N LYS A 109 8.14 12.77 4.56
CA LYS A 109 8.08 11.55 3.76
C LYS A 109 6.66 11.29 3.25
N ASP A 110 6.55 10.58 2.14
CA ASP A 110 5.26 10.08 1.65
C ASP A 110 4.82 8.85 2.46
N TYR A 111 3.52 8.63 2.59
CA TYR A 111 2.95 7.53 3.36
C TYR A 111 2.05 6.65 2.49
N PHE A 112 2.25 5.33 2.58
CA PHE A 112 1.44 4.33 1.90
C PHE A 112 0.87 3.35 2.92
N THR A 113 -0.45 3.37 3.11
CA THR A 113 -1.13 2.58 4.15
C THR A 113 -2.10 1.56 3.56
N ASP A 114 -2.42 0.54 4.36
CA ASP A 114 -3.48 -0.39 4.04
C ASP A 114 -4.88 0.24 4.24
N LYS A 115 -5.92 -0.37 3.69
CA LYS A 115 -7.34 -0.04 3.90
C LYS A 115 -7.82 -0.61 5.25
N CYS A 116 -8.76 0.02 5.98
CA CYS A 116 -9.23 1.38 5.80
C CYS A 116 -8.25 2.39 6.43
N PRO A 117 -8.03 3.53 5.78
CA PRO A 117 -7.01 4.48 6.24
C PRO A 117 -7.41 5.30 7.47
N PHE A 118 -8.71 5.48 7.69
CA PHE A 118 -9.27 6.32 8.74
C PHE A 118 -10.40 5.60 9.46
N THR A 119 -10.60 5.91 10.72
CA THR A 119 -11.71 5.42 11.55
C THR A 119 -12.63 6.55 12.05
N SER A 120 -12.30 7.81 11.71
CA SER A 120 -13.15 8.95 11.98
C SER A 120 -13.02 10.02 10.91
N LEU A 121 -14.03 10.92 10.81
CA LEU A 121 -14.00 12.05 9.91
C LEU A 121 -12.94 13.10 10.34
N GLU A 122 -12.68 13.22 11.62
CA GLU A 122 -11.64 14.10 12.16
C GLU A 122 -10.24 13.68 11.65
N GLN A 123 -9.94 12.38 11.65
CA GLN A 123 -8.70 11.86 11.07
C GLN A 123 -8.60 12.19 9.57
N LEU A 124 -9.68 12.04 8.83
CA LEU A 124 -9.72 12.36 7.39
C LEU A 124 -9.44 13.85 7.15
N GLU A 125 -10.11 14.75 7.87
CA GLU A 125 -9.92 16.20 7.69
C GLU A 125 -8.51 16.66 8.08
N HIS A 126 -7.95 16.08 9.15
CA HIS A 126 -6.57 16.35 9.56
C HIS A 126 -5.57 15.93 8.46
N ILE A 127 -5.70 14.72 7.93
CA ILE A 127 -4.81 14.22 6.85
C ILE A 127 -4.98 15.05 5.58
N ARG A 128 -6.20 15.45 5.22
CA ARG A 128 -6.46 16.34 4.08
C ARG A 128 -5.69 17.65 4.22
N SER A 129 -5.85 18.32 5.36
CA SER A 129 -5.15 19.57 5.66
C SER A 129 -3.63 19.41 5.64
N LEU A 130 -3.13 18.31 6.19
CA LEU A 130 -1.69 18.00 6.21
C LEU A 130 -1.14 17.72 4.80
N THR A 131 -1.89 17.02 3.96
CA THR A 131 -1.53 16.76 2.55
C THR A 131 -1.40 18.08 1.79
N ASP A 132 -2.37 18.97 1.94
CA ASP A 132 -2.38 20.29 1.29
C ASP A 132 -1.21 21.17 1.75
N SER A 133 -0.89 21.15 3.04
CA SER A 133 0.15 22.01 3.62
C SER A 133 1.57 21.48 3.46
N SER A 134 1.78 20.17 3.51
CA SER A 134 3.11 19.56 3.44
C SER A 134 3.58 19.24 2.02
N GLY A 135 2.66 19.14 1.06
CA GLY A 135 2.93 18.63 -0.28
C GLY A 135 3.33 17.14 -0.30
N ARG A 136 3.18 16.41 0.83
CA ARG A 136 3.42 14.97 0.90
C ARG A 136 2.18 14.20 0.48
N ARG A 137 2.38 12.95 0.09
CA ARG A 137 1.31 12.07 -0.38
C ARG A 137 0.89 11.11 0.71
N TYR A 138 -0.43 10.97 0.88
CA TYR A 138 -1.06 9.92 1.68
C TYR A 138 -1.78 8.98 0.73
N ALA A 139 -1.20 7.83 0.45
CA ALA A 139 -1.75 6.85 -0.47
C ALA A 139 -2.31 5.64 0.27
N VAL A 140 -3.36 5.04 -0.26
CA VAL A 140 -4.05 3.88 0.33
C VAL A 140 -3.98 2.69 -0.61
N CYS A 141 -3.60 1.54 -0.08
CA CYS A 141 -3.57 0.29 -0.82
C CYS A 141 -4.98 -0.32 -0.92
N TYR A 142 -5.69 -0.02 -1.98
CA TYR A 142 -6.92 -0.73 -2.35
C TYR A 142 -6.56 -1.88 -3.30
N SER A 143 -6.02 -2.97 -2.72
CA SER A 143 -5.50 -4.11 -3.49
C SER A 143 -6.53 -4.70 -4.45
N GLU A 144 -7.77 -4.81 -4.03
CA GLU A 144 -8.87 -5.34 -4.85
C GLU A 144 -9.17 -4.45 -6.06
N ARG A 145 -8.93 -3.16 -5.96
CA ARG A 145 -9.08 -2.21 -7.06
C ARG A 145 -7.87 -2.21 -8.00
N LEU A 146 -6.66 -2.28 -7.43
CA LEU A 146 -5.42 -2.04 -8.17
C LEU A 146 -4.75 -3.33 -8.70
N GLN A 147 -5.06 -4.48 -8.09
CA GLN A 147 -4.42 -5.77 -8.41
C GLN A 147 -5.39 -6.76 -9.07
N ASN A 148 -6.60 -6.34 -9.41
CA ASN A 148 -7.61 -7.18 -10.03
C ASN A 148 -7.82 -6.76 -11.48
N GLU A 149 -7.35 -7.57 -12.41
CA GLU A 149 -7.44 -7.34 -13.86
C GLU A 149 -8.89 -7.18 -14.32
N ALA A 150 -9.84 -7.93 -13.75
CA ALA A 150 -11.25 -7.82 -14.12
C ALA A 150 -11.84 -6.46 -13.71
N THR A 151 -11.41 -5.89 -12.57
CA THR A 151 -11.81 -4.55 -12.14
C THR A 151 -11.27 -3.48 -13.08
N GLU A 152 -10.01 -3.62 -13.51
CA GLU A 152 -9.41 -2.69 -14.48
C GLU A 152 -10.09 -2.76 -15.85
N HIS A 153 -10.38 -3.96 -16.32
CA HIS A 153 -11.11 -4.14 -17.57
C HIS A 153 -12.54 -3.57 -17.51
N ALA A 154 -13.26 -3.79 -16.41
CA ALA A 154 -14.58 -3.21 -16.20
C ALA A 154 -14.53 -1.68 -16.24
N LEU A 155 -13.52 -1.06 -15.62
CA LEU A 155 -13.32 0.39 -15.68
C LEU A 155 -13.07 0.89 -17.12
N GLN A 156 -12.28 0.15 -17.90
CA GLN A 156 -12.04 0.48 -19.31
C GLN A 156 -13.34 0.44 -20.12
N LEU A 157 -14.21 -0.56 -19.91
CA LEU A 157 -15.51 -0.66 -20.58
C LEU A 157 -16.45 0.48 -20.18
N VAL A 158 -16.46 0.86 -18.89
CA VAL A 158 -17.23 2.02 -18.40
C VAL A 158 -16.74 3.31 -19.06
N ASN A 159 -15.43 3.56 -19.04
CA ASN A 159 -14.84 4.77 -19.62
C ASN A 159 -15.02 4.86 -21.14
N ALA A 160 -15.05 3.72 -21.82
CA ALA A 160 -15.35 3.65 -23.27
C ALA A 160 -16.83 3.79 -23.59
N GLY A 161 -17.72 3.91 -22.60
CA GLY A 161 -19.16 4.04 -22.79
C GLY A 161 -19.87 2.76 -23.26
N VAL A 162 -19.18 1.61 -23.23
CA VAL A 162 -19.73 0.33 -23.73
C VAL A 162 -20.98 -0.11 -22.97
N VAL A 163 -21.02 0.19 -21.66
CA VAL A 163 -22.16 -0.15 -20.79
C VAL A 163 -23.18 0.98 -20.67
N GLY A 164 -22.98 2.09 -21.37
CA GLY A 164 -23.81 3.29 -21.25
C GLY A 164 -23.63 4.02 -19.92
N GLU A 165 -24.67 4.72 -19.48
CA GLU A 165 -24.68 5.40 -18.18
C GLU A 165 -24.78 4.39 -17.04
N VAL A 166 -23.84 4.47 -16.07
CA VAL A 166 -23.86 3.59 -14.90
C VAL A 166 -24.87 4.13 -13.89
N VAL A 167 -26.00 3.44 -13.75
CA VAL A 167 -27.07 3.81 -12.82
C VAL A 167 -26.95 3.12 -11.46
N GLN A 168 -26.28 1.97 -11.39
CA GLN A 168 -26.09 1.21 -10.14
C GLN A 168 -24.88 0.29 -10.23
N VAL A 169 -24.18 0.14 -9.11
CA VAL A 169 -23.12 -0.84 -8.91
C VAL A 169 -23.43 -1.72 -7.69
N LEU A 170 -23.36 -3.03 -7.88
CA LEU A 170 -23.52 -4.01 -6.79
C LEU A 170 -22.16 -4.69 -6.54
N GLY A 171 -21.62 -4.52 -5.33
CA GLY A 171 -20.38 -5.16 -4.88
C GLY A 171 -20.69 -6.30 -3.90
N LEU A 172 -20.26 -7.52 -4.22
CA LEU A 172 -20.38 -8.68 -3.35
C LEU A 172 -18.97 -9.23 -3.08
N GLY A 173 -18.49 -9.08 -1.84
CA GLY A 173 -17.15 -9.49 -1.42
C GLY A 173 -17.17 -10.24 -0.09
N PRO A 174 -17.73 -11.47 -0.02
CA PRO A 174 -17.75 -12.23 1.22
C PRO A 174 -16.33 -12.64 1.61
N HIS A 175 -15.93 -12.27 2.85
CA HIS A 175 -14.68 -12.72 3.46
C HIS A 175 -14.94 -13.85 4.45
N ARG A 176 -14.11 -14.89 4.38
CA ARG A 176 -14.04 -15.89 5.46
C ARG A 176 -13.13 -15.33 6.56
N LEU A 177 -13.69 -15.20 7.77
CA LEU A 177 -12.89 -14.94 8.95
C LEU A 177 -12.29 -16.26 9.45
N SER A 178 -10.98 -16.34 9.55
CA SER A 178 -10.31 -17.45 10.24
C SER A 178 -10.54 -17.38 11.74
N ALA A 179 -10.31 -18.50 12.45
CA ALA A 179 -10.46 -18.53 13.91
C ALA A 179 -9.50 -17.54 14.62
N SER A 180 -8.36 -17.23 14.00
CA SER A 180 -7.38 -16.25 14.51
C SER A 180 -7.78 -14.78 14.28
N GLN A 181 -8.85 -14.53 13.52
CA GLN A 181 -9.35 -13.18 13.22
C GLN A 181 -10.66 -12.85 13.97
N ARG A 182 -11.08 -13.73 14.87
CA ARG A 182 -12.29 -13.57 15.68
C ARG A 182 -12.00 -13.08 17.08
#